data_4eacf87f4a4852df54b793188e7b8b4f
#
_entry.id   4eacf87f4a4852df54b793188e7b8b4f
#
_cell.length_a   1.000
_cell.length_b   1.000
_cell.length_c   1.000
_cell.angle_alpha   90.00
_cell.angle_beta   90.00
_cell.angle_gamma   90.00
#
_symmetry.space_group_name_H-M   'P 1'
#
loop_
_entity.id
_entity.type
_entity.pdbx_description
1 polymer ?
#
loop_
_entity_poly.entity_id
_entity_poly.type
_entity_poly.pdbx_seq_one_letter_code
_entity_poly.pdbx_strand_id
1 'polypeptide(L)'
;MKIKEKPSRILFLIIDVIVLLLITYACLMPIWHMVMASISNPTSLNTHPGIVYFPLKNTDFNAYRIILQYKKLWSAHRNTIVYIICTCVLTAVLTTIAGYIFSRKRFYYRNSFMVFISFTMLFNGGMIPNYIVMKGLNLTDNPLVMIIPGSLSVFNII
;
A
#
# COMPACT_ATOMS: atom_id res chain seq x y z
N MET A 1 -28.43 32.45 10.19
CA MET A 1 -28.81 32.87 8.84
C MET A 1 -28.65 31.66 7.90
N LYS A 2 -29.76 31.00 7.48
CA LYS A 2 -29.66 29.90 6.48
C LYS A 2 -29.52 30.58 5.11
N ILE A 3 -28.32 30.48 4.53
CA ILE A 3 -28.07 30.92 3.16
C ILE A 3 -28.86 29.98 2.24
N LYS A 4 -29.88 30.54 1.55
CA LYS A 4 -30.64 29.81 0.53
C LYS A 4 -29.67 29.43 -0.61
N GLU A 5 -29.34 28.14 -0.73
CA GLU A 5 -28.46 27.67 -1.78
C GLU A 5 -29.13 27.80 -3.15
N LYS A 6 -28.39 28.25 -4.15
CA LYS A 6 -28.92 28.37 -5.52
C LYS A 6 -29.30 26.98 -6.05
N PRO A 7 -30.38 26.80 -6.82
CA PRO A 7 -30.84 25.51 -7.31
C PRO A 7 -29.78 24.79 -8.17
N SER A 8 -28.94 25.53 -8.87
CA SER A 8 -27.82 24.96 -9.64
C SER A 8 -26.75 24.30 -8.75
N ARG A 9 -26.55 24.82 -7.52
CA ARG A 9 -25.61 24.21 -6.56
C ARG A 9 -26.19 22.93 -5.99
N ILE A 10 -27.50 22.89 -5.73
CA ILE A 10 -28.16 21.68 -5.25
C ILE A 10 -28.08 20.57 -6.30
N LEU A 11 -28.33 20.90 -7.57
CA LEU A 11 -28.23 19.95 -8.67
C LEU A 11 -26.80 19.40 -8.81
N PHE A 12 -25.79 20.27 -8.72
CA PHE A 12 -24.38 19.87 -8.74
C PHE A 12 -24.06 18.89 -7.60
N LEU A 13 -24.47 19.22 -6.37
CA LEU A 13 -24.24 18.35 -5.21
C LEU A 13 -24.92 16.98 -5.36
N ILE A 14 -26.12 16.93 -5.92
CA ILE A 14 -26.81 15.65 -6.17
C ILE A 14 -26.03 14.81 -7.18
N ILE A 15 -25.58 15.40 -8.28
CA ILE A 15 -24.79 14.70 -9.30
C ILE A 15 -23.46 14.22 -8.69
N ASP A 16 -22.78 15.05 -7.94
CA ASP A 16 -21.52 14.72 -7.26
C ASP A 16 -21.70 13.52 -6.31
N VAL A 17 -22.72 13.56 -5.46
CA VAL A 17 -23.04 12.45 -4.56
C VAL A 17 -23.35 11.15 -5.33
N ILE A 18 -24.11 11.22 -6.42
CA ILE A 18 -24.41 10.04 -7.24
C ILE A 18 -23.13 9.46 -7.83
N VAL A 19 -22.26 10.30 -8.40
CA VAL A 19 -20.97 9.86 -8.97
C VAL A 19 -20.08 9.24 -7.91
N LEU A 20 -19.97 9.87 -6.74
CA LEU A 20 -19.19 9.33 -5.62
C LEU A 20 -19.76 8.00 -5.13
N LEU A 21 -21.06 7.83 -5.04
CA LEU A 21 -21.69 6.56 -4.66
C LEU A 21 -21.43 5.46 -5.68
N LEU A 22 -21.47 5.77 -6.97
CA LEU A 22 -21.15 4.79 -8.04
C LEU A 22 -19.71 4.36 -7.97
N ILE A 23 -18.77 5.29 -7.79
CA ILE A 23 -17.34 4.98 -7.63
C ILE A 23 -17.12 4.15 -6.37
N THR A 24 -17.73 4.53 -5.26
CA THR A 24 -17.62 3.79 -4.00
C THR A 24 -18.15 2.36 -4.15
N TYR A 25 -19.31 2.20 -4.79
CA TYR A 25 -19.86 0.88 -5.07
C TYR A 25 -18.91 0.04 -5.94
N ALA A 26 -18.38 0.60 -7.02
CA ALA A 26 -17.45 -0.07 -7.91
C ALA A 26 -16.16 -0.51 -7.19
N CYS A 27 -15.64 0.31 -6.26
CA CYS A 27 -14.46 -0.01 -5.46
C CYS A 27 -14.74 -1.03 -4.37
N LEU A 28 -15.91 -0.98 -3.73
CA LEU A 28 -16.28 -1.92 -2.66
C LEU A 28 -16.70 -3.30 -3.19
N MET A 29 -17.21 -3.36 -4.40
CA MET A 29 -17.75 -4.59 -4.97
C MET A 29 -16.75 -5.76 -5.04
N PRO A 30 -15.48 -5.56 -5.50
CA PRO A 30 -14.49 -6.63 -5.49
C PRO A 30 -14.18 -7.14 -4.09
N ILE A 31 -14.11 -6.24 -3.10
CA ILE A 31 -13.85 -6.59 -1.69
C ILE A 31 -15.02 -7.40 -1.14
N TRP A 32 -16.25 -6.95 -1.39
CA TRP A 32 -17.46 -7.65 -0.98
C TRP A 32 -17.54 -9.06 -1.57
N HIS A 33 -17.27 -9.17 -2.87
CA HIS A 33 -17.21 -10.46 -3.56
C HIS A 33 -16.18 -11.41 -2.89
N MET A 34 -14.97 -10.94 -2.60
CA MET A 34 -13.94 -11.76 -1.95
C MET A 34 -14.38 -12.23 -0.57
N VAL A 35 -15.01 -11.37 0.24
CA VAL A 35 -15.52 -11.73 1.57
C VAL A 35 -16.62 -12.78 1.46
N MET A 36 -17.59 -12.59 0.57
CA MET A 36 -18.70 -13.55 0.38
C MET A 36 -18.22 -14.87 -0.21
N ALA A 37 -17.27 -14.83 -1.15
CA ALA A 37 -16.65 -16.02 -1.72
C ALA A 37 -15.84 -16.81 -0.68
N SER A 38 -15.12 -16.14 0.23
CA SER A 38 -14.27 -16.80 1.23
C SER A 38 -15.04 -17.62 2.27
N ILE A 39 -16.32 -17.28 2.50
CA ILE A 39 -17.21 -18.01 3.41
C ILE A 39 -18.19 -18.93 2.68
N SER A 40 -18.10 -19.02 1.35
CA SER A 40 -18.96 -19.86 0.52
C SER A 40 -18.39 -21.27 0.39
N ASN A 41 -19.27 -22.23 0.12
CA ASN A 41 -18.86 -23.62 -0.15
C ASN A 41 -18.02 -23.69 -1.44
N PRO A 42 -16.79 -24.29 -1.42
CA PRO A 42 -15.87 -24.31 -2.57
C PRO A 42 -16.44 -24.95 -3.84
N THR A 43 -17.20 -26.02 -3.70
CA THR A 43 -17.85 -26.72 -4.85
C THR A 43 -18.89 -25.84 -5.52
N SER A 44 -19.66 -25.10 -4.75
CA SER A 44 -20.67 -24.18 -5.28
C SER A 44 -20.04 -22.93 -5.90
N LEU A 45 -18.92 -22.47 -5.33
CA LEU A 45 -18.17 -21.33 -5.86
C LEU A 45 -17.58 -21.64 -7.24
N ASN A 46 -17.01 -22.85 -7.43
CA ASN A 46 -16.40 -23.24 -8.71
C ASN A 46 -17.45 -23.43 -9.84
N THR A 47 -18.70 -23.66 -9.49
CA THR A 47 -19.80 -23.81 -10.47
C THR A 47 -20.59 -22.53 -10.69
N HIS A 48 -20.35 -21.48 -9.88
CA HIS A 48 -21.09 -20.22 -9.97
C HIS A 48 -20.41 -19.25 -10.95
N PRO A 49 -21.03 -18.96 -12.10
CA PRO A 49 -20.50 -17.98 -13.04
C PRO A 49 -20.89 -16.56 -12.59
N GLY A 50 -19.98 -15.81 -12.02
CA GLY A 50 -20.22 -14.39 -11.75
C GLY A 50 -19.94 -13.92 -10.33
N ILE A 51 -20.45 -12.72 -9.99
CA ILE A 51 -20.18 -12.06 -8.72
C ILE A 51 -21.04 -12.68 -7.62
N VAL A 52 -20.42 -13.00 -6.51
CA VAL A 52 -21.08 -13.56 -5.31
C VAL A 52 -21.49 -12.41 -4.40
N TYR A 53 -22.80 -12.16 -4.29
CA TYR A 53 -23.36 -11.15 -3.40
C TYR A 53 -23.66 -11.67 -2.01
N PHE A 54 -24.00 -12.96 -1.89
CA PHE A 54 -24.31 -13.66 -0.66
C PHE A 54 -23.61 -15.00 -0.64
N PRO A 55 -23.33 -15.58 0.54
CA PRO A 55 -22.69 -16.89 0.66
C PRO A 55 -23.47 -17.96 -0.11
N LEU A 56 -22.77 -18.72 -0.95
CA LEU A 56 -23.36 -19.78 -1.76
C LEU A 56 -23.49 -21.07 -0.93
N LYS A 57 -24.70 -21.61 -0.84
CA LYS A 57 -25.04 -22.77 0.00
C LYS A 57 -24.61 -22.54 1.47
N ASN A 58 -24.38 -23.59 2.23
CA ASN A 58 -23.98 -23.48 3.64
C ASN A 58 -22.64 -22.77 3.74
N THR A 59 -22.56 -21.81 4.69
CA THR A 59 -21.30 -21.14 5.03
C THR A 59 -20.26 -22.17 5.48
N ASP A 60 -19.08 -22.13 4.87
CA ASP A 60 -17.98 -23.04 5.16
C ASP A 60 -16.73 -22.26 5.58
N PHE A 61 -16.26 -22.52 6.79
CA PHE A 61 -15.05 -21.92 7.34
C PHE A 61 -13.82 -22.81 7.22
N ASN A 62 -13.90 -23.95 6.50
CA ASN A 62 -12.78 -24.86 6.33
C ASN A 62 -11.57 -24.20 5.69
N ALA A 63 -11.78 -23.28 4.75
CA ALA A 63 -10.71 -22.53 4.13
C ALA A 63 -9.88 -21.75 5.17
N TYR A 64 -10.54 -21.08 6.11
CA TYR A 64 -9.88 -20.37 7.21
C TYR A 64 -9.14 -21.31 8.15
N ARG A 65 -9.73 -22.46 8.47
CA ARG A 65 -9.09 -23.47 9.32
C ARG A 65 -7.80 -24.00 8.68
N ILE A 66 -7.82 -24.33 7.39
CA ILE A 66 -6.65 -24.79 6.65
C ILE A 66 -5.56 -23.71 6.64
N ILE A 67 -5.92 -22.46 6.36
CA ILE A 67 -4.97 -21.34 6.33
C ILE A 67 -4.33 -21.10 7.70
N LEU A 68 -5.12 -21.12 8.77
CA LEU A 68 -4.63 -20.91 10.13
C LEU A 68 -3.69 -22.04 10.61
N GLN A 69 -3.85 -23.25 10.10
CA GLN A 69 -2.98 -24.39 10.40
C GLN A 69 -1.67 -24.38 9.57
N TYR A 70 -1.59 -23.53 8.54
CA TYR A 70 -0.45 -23.52 7.65
C TYR A 70 0.74 -22.77 8.25
N LYS A 71 1.70 -23.53 8.80
CA LYS A 71 2.88 -22.98 9.52
C LYS A 71 3.70 -21.96 8.73
N LYS A 72 3.82 -22.14 7.42
CA LYS A 72 4.57 -21.18 6.58
C LYS A 72 3.92 -19.80 6.55
N LEU A 73 2.59 -19.73 6.66
CA LEU A 73 1.87 -18.45 6.71
C LEU A 73 2.28 -17.63 7.95
N TRP A 74 2.31 -18.28 9.11
CA TRP A 74 2.73 -17.63 10.36
C TRP A 74 4.18 -17.17 10.34
N SER A 75 5.07 -17.99 9.76
CA SER A 75 6.46 -17.61 9.57
C SER A 75 6.60 -16.40 8.63
N ALA A 76 5.86 -16.39 7.51
CA ALA A 76 5.83 -15.25 6.60
C ALA A 76 5.30 -13.98 7.26
N HIS A 77 4.20 -14.06 8.01
CA HIS A 77 3.65 -12.92 8.76
C HIS A 77 4.65 -12.35 9.78
N ARG A 78 5.28 -13.23 10.56
CA ARG A 78 6.32 -12.80 11.51
C ARG A 78 7.45 -12.07 10.81
N ASN A 79 7.96 -12.61 9.72
CA ASN A 79 9.04 -11.98 8.97
C ASN A 79 8.61 -10.61 8.42
N THR A 80 7.40 -10.54 7.86
CA THR A 80 6.83 -9.26 7.35
C THR A 80 6.74 -8.22 8.46
N ILE A 81 6.24 -8.57 9.64
CA ILE A 81 6.14 -7.65 10.78
C ILE A 81 7.54 -7.15 11.19
N VAL A 82 8.52 -8.06 11.29
CA VAL A 82 9.90 -7.68 11.63
C VAL A 82 10.48 -6.73 10.60
N TYR A 83 10.31 -7.03 9.30
CA TYR A 83 10.83 -6.17 8.24
C TYR A 83 10.15 -4.78 8.24
N ILE A 84 8.84 -4.72 8.44
CA ILE A 84 8.11 -3.45 8.54
C ILE A 84 8.65 -2.62 9.72
N ILE A 85 8.77 -3.21 10.91
CA ILE A 85 9.27 -2.50 12.09
C ILE A 85 10.69 -1.97 11.83
N CYS A 86 11.60 -2.82 11.34
CA CYS A 86 12.97 -2.42 11.05
C CYS A 86 13.03 -1.31 9.99
N THR A 87 12.24 -1.43 8.92
CA THR A 87 12.15 -0.42 7.87
C THR A 87 11.60 0.90 8.41
N CYS A 88 10.51 0.86 9.18
CA CYS A 88 9.92 2.07 9.76
C CYS A 88 10.88 2.80 10.71
N VAL A 89 11.57 2.07 11.60
CA VAL A 89 12.55 2.65 12.52
C VAL A 89 13.70 3.29 11.73
N LEU A 90 14.26 2.56 10.76
CA LEU A 90 15.36 3.07 9.94
C LEU A 90 14.93 4.29 9.12
N THR A 91 13.74 4.25 8.49
CA THR A 91 13.15 5.39 7.79
C THR A 91 13.00 6.59 8.73
N ALA A 92 12.43 6.41 9.91
CA ALA A 92 12.23 7.49 10.88
C ALA A 92 13.55 8.15 11.28
N VAL A 93 14.59 7.35 11.55
CA VAL A 93 15.92 7.85 11.90
C VAL A 93 16.54 8.64 10.73
N LEU A 94 16.57 8.03 9.53
CA LEU A 94 17.20 8.65 8.37
C LEU A 94 16.47 9.92 7.92
N THR A 95 15.14 9.90 7.90
CA THR A 95 14.35 11.09 7.51
C THR A 95 14.44 12.21 8.54
N THR A 96 14.50 11.87 9.83
CA THR A 96 14.69 12.89 10.87
C THR A 96 16.06 13.56 10.77
N ILE A 97 17.12 12.79 10.58
CA ILE A 97 18.48 13.32 10.39
C ILE A 97 18.54 14.18 9.13
N ALA A 98 18.05 13.67 7.99
CA ALA A 98 18.06 14.40 6.73
C ALA A 98 17.21 15.68 6.81
N GLY A 99 16.00 15.60 7.33
CA GLY A 99 15.12 16.75 7.54
C GLY A 99 15.74 17.80 8.45
N TYR A 100 16.41 17.38 9.52
CA TYR A 100 17.15 18.31 10.40
C TYR A 100 18.28 19.02 9.66
N ILE A 101 19.10 18.30 8.88
CA ILE A 101 20.20 18.89 8.10
C ILE A 101 19.64 19.88 7.09
N PHE A 102 18.62 19.49 6.32
CA PHE A 102 18.04 20.34 5.28
C PHE A 102 17.17 21.49 5.82
N SER A 103 16.72 21.46 7.07
CA SER A 103 16.02 22.58 7.69
C SER A 103 16.96 23.74 8.07
N ARG A 104 18.26 23.46 8.23
CA ARG A 104 19.26 24.49 8.66
C ARG A 104 19.63 25.44 7.54
N LYS A 105 19.31 26.75 7.70
CA LYS A 105 19.66 27.81 6.74
C LYS A 105 21.18 27.99 6.54
N ARG A 106 21.97 27.55 7.51
CA ARG A 106 23.46 27.66 7.48
C ARG A 106 24.12 26.62 6.57
N PHE A 107 23.38 25.61 6.08
CA PHE A 107 23.90 24.59 5.19
C PHE A 107 24.02 25.16 3.77
N TYR A 108 25.26 25.51 3.36
CA TYR A 108 25.52 26.23 2.10
C TYR A 108 24.99 25.54 0.84
N TYR A 109 25.15 24.23 0.76
CA TYR A 109 24.72 23.43 -0.40
C TYR A 109 23.27 22.90 -0.32
N ARG A 110 22.48 23.38 0.61
CA ARG A 110 21.11 22.89 0.84
C ARG A 110 20.28 22.80 -0.43
N ASN A 111 20.21 23.89 -1.18
CA ASN A 111 19.37 23.96 -2.40
C ASN A 111 19.87 23.01 -3.48
N SER A 112 21.19 22.89 -3.67
CA SER A 112 21.78 21.98 -4.66
C SER A 112 21.50 20.51 -4.30
N PHE A 113 21.62 20.14 -3.03
CA PHE A 113 21.26 18.80 -2.57
C PHE A 113 19.77 18.51 -2.72
N MET A 114 18.91 19.46 -2.37
CA MET A 114 17.45 19.31 -2.52
C MET A 114 17.06 19.10 -3.98
N VAL A 115 17.63 19.90 -4.90
CA VAL A 115 17.39 19.74 -6.34
C VAL A 115 17.91 18.38 -6.84
N PHE A 116 19.10 17.97 -6.43
CA PHE A 116 19.68 16.69 -6.80
C PHE A 116 18.83 15.51 -6.32
N ILE A 117 18.41 15.54 -5.06
CA ILE A 117 17.56 14.50 -4.46
C ILE A 117 16.18 14.47 -5.16
N SER A 118 15.58 15.65 -5.42
CA SER A 118 14.30 15.73 -6.15
C SER A 118 14.44 15.22 -7.59
N PHE A 119 15.58 15.48 -8.24
CA PHE A 119 15.85 14.96 -9.57
C PHE A 119 15.93 13.43 -9.57
N THR A 120 16.59 12.81 -8.59
CA THR A 120 16.65 11.34 -8.49
C THR A 120 15.29 10.69 -8.33
N MET A 121 14.29 11.39 -7.77
CA MET A 121 12.92 10.89 -7.63
C MET A 121 12.22 10.71 -8.98
N LEU A 122 12.58 11.52 -10.00
CA LEU A 122 11.99 11.45 -11.34
C LEU A 122 12.53 10.27 -12.17
N PHE A 123 13.67 9.70 -11.76
CA PHE A 123 14.34 8.64 -12.48
C PHE A 123 14.26 7.31 -11.71
N ASN A 124 13.56 6.36 -12.27
CA ASN A 124 13.56 4.99 -11.77
C ASN A 124 14.31 4.10 -12.76
N GLY A 125 15.42 3.53 -12.31
CA GLY A 125 16.23 2.62 -13.13
C GLY A 125 15.53 1.31 -13.50
N GLY A 126 14.40 1.01 -12.86
CA GLY A 126 13.67 -0.22 -13.06
C GLY A 126 14.25 -1.41 -12.28
N MET A 127 13.71 -2.59 -12.54
CA MET A 127 14.01 -3.79 -11.76
C MET A 127 15.45 -4.30 -11.98
N ILE A 128 15.96 -4.23 -13.21
CA ILE A 128 17.28 -4.78 -13.55
C ILE A 128 18.43 -4.02 -12.88
N PRO A 129 18.54 -2.69 -12.98
CA PRO A 129 19.54 -1.92 -12.24
C PRO A 129 19.46 -2.10 -10.72
N ASN A 130 18.24 -2.13 -10.17
CA ASN A 130 18.07 -2.39 -8.73
C ASN A 130 18.63 -3.75 -8.32
N TYR A 131 18.37 -4.80 -9.10
CA TYR A 131 18.92 -6.12 -8.84
C TYR A 131 20.45 -6.14 -8.90
N ILE A 132 21.05 -5.47 -9.89
CA ILE A 132 22.51 -5.39 -10.05
C ILE A 132 23.16 -4.73 -8.83
N VAL A 133 22.58 -3.62 -8.35
CA VAL A 133 23.05 -2.92 -7.16
C VAL A 133 22.93 -3.80 -5.91
N MET A 134 21.79 -4.48 -5.71
CA MET A 134 21.59 -5.36 -4.56
C MET A 134 22.56 -6.56 -4.59
N LYS A 135 22.81 -7.10 -5.77
CA LYS A 135 23.81 -8.16 -5.97
C LYS A 135 25.23 -7.68 -5.69
N GLY A 136 25.59 -6.49 -6.16
CA GLY A 136 26.90 -5.88 -5.89
C GLY A 136 27.13 -5.58 -4.39
N LEU A 137 26.08 -5.35 -3.63
CA LEU A 137 26.12 -5.16 -2.20
C LEU A 137 26.02 -6.47 -1.40
N ASN A 138 25.99 -7.62 -2.06
CA ASN A 138 25.82 -8.96 -1.45
C ASN A 138 24.54 -9.08 -0.59
N LEU A 139 23.45 -8.41 -1.00
CA LEU A 139 22.19 -8.39 -0.27
C LEU A 139 21.16 -9.39 -0.81
N THR A 140 21.42 -10.10 -1.91
CA THR A 140 20.43 -10.93 -2.62
C THR A 140 19.85 -12.07 -1.76
N ASP A 141 20.64 -12.63 -0.85
CA ASP A 141 20.20 -13.72 0.04
C ASP A 141 20.03 -13.26 1.51
N ASN A 142 19.92 -11.93 1.72
CA ASN A 142 19.85 -11.35 3.05
C ASN A 142 18.51 -10.60 3.24
N PRO A 143 17.82 -10.76 4.38
CA PRO A 143 16.63 -9.96 4.72
C PRO A 143 16.80 -8.44 4.58
N LEU A 144 18.02 -7.94 4.69
CA LEU A 144 18.36 -6.53 4.53
C LEU A 144 18.01 -5.98 3.13
N VAL A 145 17.88 -6.85 2.12
CA VAL A 145 17.41 -6.44 0.77
C VAL A 145 16.01 -5.84 0.78
N MET A 146 15.17 -6.22 1.74
CA MET A 146 13.83 -5.65 1.91
C MET A 146 13.83 -4.40 2.78
N ILE A 147 14.74 -4.31 3.75
CA ILE A 147 14.78 -3.25 4.76
C ILE A 147 15.47 -1.99 4.21
N ILE A 148 16.68 -2.14 3.65
CA ILE A 148 17.52 -0.99 3.25
C ILE A 148 16.89 -0.18 2.11
N PRO A 149 16.51 -0.75 0.97
CA PRO A 149 15.88 0.03 -0.10
C PRO A 149 14.53 0.62 0.30
N GLY A 150 13.75 -0.14 1.09
CA GLY A 150 12.46 0.32 1.58
C GLY A 150 12.53 1.49 2.56
N SER A 151 13.67 1.65 3.26
CA SER A 151 13.88 2.74 4.23
C SER A 151 14.34 4.05 3.60
N LEU A 152 14.87 4.02 2.38
CA LEU A 152 15.40 5.18 1.67
C LEU A 152 14.33 5.74 0.73
N SER A 153 13.44 6.57 1.25
CA SER A 153 12.43 7.27 0.46
C SER A 153 12.79 8.76 0.33
N VAL A 154 13.06 9.19 -0.89
CA VAL A 154 13.32 10.59 -1.21
C VAL A 154 12.12 11.46 -0.83
N PHE A 155 10.90 10.97 -1.06
CA PHE A 155 9.67 11.68 -0.72
C PHE A 155 9.55 12.02 0.77
N ASN A 156 10.09 11.18 1.63
CA ASN A 156 10.03 11.40 3.08
C ASN A 156 11.10 12.40 3.58
N ILE A 157 12.09 12.72 2.75
CA ILE A 157 13.21 13.62 3.09
C ILE A 157 12.87 15.09 2.73
N ILE A 158 12.04 15.30 1.70
CA ILE A 158 11.62 16.61 1.20
C ILE A 158 10.40 17.11 1.97
#